data_248033ee47ead1e681f1786e70f503e3
#
_entry.id   248033ee47ead1e681f1786e70f503e3
#
_cell.length_a   1.000
_cell.length_b   1.000
_cell.length_c   1.000
_cell.angle_alpha   90.00
_cell.angle_beta   90.00
_cell.angle_gamma   90.00
#
_symmetry.space_group_name_H-M   'P 1'
#
loop_
_entity.id
_entity.type
_entity.pdbx_description
1 polymer ?
#
loop_
_entity_poly.entity_id
_entity_poly.type
_entity_poly.pdbx_seq_one_letter_code
_entity_poly.pdbx_strand_id
1 'polypeptide(L)' 'MIKTRKKRQIKFYVAKELLALFGPETEVTTMAESLNTCRYTVYKWMQNDTKINEWAADRYAVRLGLHPSEIWTDWFDI' A
#
# COMPACT_ATOMS: atom_id res chain seq x y z
N MET A 1 25.45 -16.87 22.60
CA MET A 1 24.43 -16.81 22.56
C MET A 1 23.91 -16.24 21.49
N ILE A 2 23.02 -16.46 21.27
CA ILE A 2 22.49 -15.97 20.39
C ILE A 2 22.02 -14.88 20.70
N LYS A 3 22.30 -14.09 20.31
CA LYS A 3 21.83 -13.07 20.53
C LYS A 3 20.62 -13.03 20.06
N THR A 4 19.83 -12.72 20.70
CA THR A 4 18.54 -12.61 20.36
C THR A 4 18.39 -11.58 19.37
N ARG A 5 17.76 -11.97 18.30
CA ARG A 5 17.55 -11.06 17.32
C ARG A 5 16.48 -10.16 17.73
N LYS A 6 16.64 -8.90 17.58
CA LYS A 6 15.62 -8.01 17.89
C LYS A 6 14.48 -8.24 16.97
N LYS A 7 13.31 -8.30 17.50
CA LYS A 7 12.16 -8.52 16.71
C LYS A 7 11.95 -7.34 15.78
N ARG A 8 11.80 -7.63 14.52
CA ARG A 8 11.60 -6.58 13.54
C ARG A 8 10.19 -6.03 13.66
N GLN A 9 10.09 -4.71 13.67
CA GLN A 9 8.78 -4.10 13.71
C GLN A 9 8.19 -4.08 12.33
N ILE A 10 6.90 -4.40 12.23
CA ILE A 10 6.21 -4.37 10.98
C ILE A 10 5.87 -2.93 10.67
N LYS A 11 6.23 -2.48 9.49
CA LYS A 11 5.93 -1.12 9.07
C LYS A 11 4.57 -1.05 8.42
N PHE A 12 3.94 0.11 8.54
CA PHE A 12 2.63 0.36 7.95
C PHE A 12 2.72 1.58 7.05
N TYR A 13 1.95 1.56 5.99
CA TYR A 13 1.97 2.63 5.00
C TYR A 13 0.55 3.07 4.69
N VAL A 14 0.39 4.35 4.38
CA VAL A 14 -0.94 4.90 4.09
C VAL A 14 -1.42 4.38 2.75
N ALA A 15 -2.54 3.66 2.76
CA ALA A 15 -3.06 3.05 1.54
C ALA A 15 -3.52 4.09 0.52
N LYS A 16 -3.89 5.28 0.98
CA LYS A 16 -4.36 6.32 0.10
C LYS A 16 -3.30 6.73 -0.93
N GLU A 17 -2.03 6.50 -0.63
CA GLU A 17 -0.97 6.79 -1.58
C GLU A 17 -1.11 5.96 -2.85
N LEU A 18 -1.66 4.76 -2.75
CA LEU A 18 -1.89 3.93 -3.92
C LEU A 18 -2.93 4.57 -4.83
N LEU A 19 -3.94 5.18 -4.22
CA LEU A 19 -5.01 5.80 -4.98
C LEU A 19 -4.54 7.06 -5.69
N ALA A 20 -3.55 7.72 -5.12
CA ALA A 20 -3.01 8.94 -5.71
C ALA A 20 -2.29 8.68 -7.03
N LEU A 21 -1.96 7.42 -7.30
CA LEU A 21 -1.29 7.07 -8.55
C LEU A 21 -2.25 7.07 -9.74
N PHE A 22 -3.54 6.99 -9.46
CA PHE A 22 -4.54 6.99 -10.51
C PHE A 22 -4.96 8.43 -10.82
N GLY A 23 -5.35 8.66 -12.05
CA GLY A 23 -5.80 9.98 -12.42
C GLY A 23 -7.10 10.36 -11.71
N PRO A 24 -7.40 11.65 -11.62
CA PRO A 24 -8.57 12.11 -10.88
C PRO A 24 -9.90 11.62 -11.45
N GLU A 25 -9.90 11.20 -12.71
CA GLU A 25 -11.13 10.70 -13.32
C GLU A 25 -11.22 9.19 -13.31
N THR A 26 -10.31 8.52 -12.64
CA THR A 26 -10.32 7.07 -12.59
C THR A 26 -11.47 6.60 -11.69
N GLU A 27 -12.28 5.68 -12.20
CA GLU A 27 -13.40 5.16 -11.44
C GLU A 27 -12.93 4.18 -10.38
N VAL A 28 -13.70 4.10 -9.30
CA VAL A 28 -13.39 3.19 -8.20
C VAL A 28 -13.30 1.75 -8.69
N THR A 29 -14.18 1.36 -9.62
CA THR A 29 -14.15 0.01 -10.16
C THR A 29 -12.79 -0.29 -10.82
N THR A 30 -12.28 0.67 -11.57
CA THR A 30 -10.99 0.52 -12.24
C THR A 30 -9.86 0.40 -11.23
N MET A 31 -9.90 1.23 -10.19
CA MET A 31 -8.89 1.16 -9.15
C MET A 31 -8.91 -0.21 -8.46
N ALA A 32 -10.10 -0.68 -8.13
CA ALA A 32 -10.24 -1.96 -7.45
C ALA A 32 -9.72 -3.10 -8.31
N GLU A 33 -10.01 -3.07 -9.59
CA GLU A 33 -9.54 -4.12 -10.49
C GLU A 33 -8.02 -4.09 -10.64
N SER A 34 -7.45 -2.90 -10.77
CA SER A 34 -6.01 -2.77 -10.91
C SER A 34 -5.28 -3.25 -9.68
N LEU A 35 -5.87 -3.03 -8.51
CA LEU A 35 -5.27 -3.45 -7.26
C LEU A 35 -5.68 -4.86 -6.84
N ASN A 36 -6.59 -5.46 -7.61
CA ASN A 36 -7.14 -6.78 -7.31
C ASN A 36 -7.76 -6.81 -5.91
N THR A 37 -8.59 -5.83 -5.65
CA THR A 37 -9.29 -5.76 -4.38
C THR A 37 -10.74 -5.37 -4.67
N CYS A 38 -11.56 -5.21 -3.65
CA CYS A 38 -12.96 -4.88 -3.86
C CYS A 38 -13.19 -3.39 -3.73
N ARG A 39 -14.30 -2.93 -4.30
CA ARG A 39 -14.63 -1.51 -4.28
C ARG A 39 -14.79 -0.98 -2.85
N TYR A 40 -15.30 -1.79 -1.97
CA TYR A 40 -15.47 -1.38 -0.58
C TYR A 40 -14.13 -0.97 0.02
N THR A 41 -13.09 -1.73 -0.26
CA THR A 41 -11.75 -1.42 0.24
C THR A 41 -11.26 -0.08 -0.30
N VAL A 42 -11.51 0.17 -1.58
CA VAL A 42 -11.09 1.42 -2.20
C VAL A 42 -11.84 2.60 -1.57
N TYR A 43 -13.14 2.46 -1.39
CA TYR A 43 -13.93 3.51 -0.75
C TYR A 43 -13.43 3.79 0.67
N LYS A 44 -13.11 2.73 1.40
CA LYS A 44 -12.62 2.87 2.75
C LYS A 44 -11.31 3.65 2.77
N TRP A 45 -10.43 3.37 1.82
CA TRP A 45 -9.16 4.10 1.73
C TRP A 45 -9.37 5.55 1.35
N MET A 46 -10.38 5.84 0.54
CA MET A 46 -10.65 7.22 0.13
C MET A 46 -11.15 8.06 1.30
N GLN A 47 -11.86 7.44 2.22
CA GLN A 47 -12.47 8.16 3.31
C GLN A 47 -11.62 8.22 4.57
N ASN A 48 -10.66 7.32 4.71
CA ASN A 48 -9.84 7.23 5.91
C ASN A 48 -8.37 7.13 5.56
N ASP A 49 -7.53 7.47 6.51
CA ASP A 49 -6.10 7.30 6.33
C ASP A 49 -5.72 5.91 6.79
N THR A 50 -6.39 4.92 6.21
CA THR A 50 -6.15 3.53 6.54
C THR A 50 -4.72 3.15 6.19
N LYS A 51 -4.08 2.42 7.10
CA LYS A 51 -2.72 1.97 6.87
C LYS A 51 -2.72 0.47 6.60
N ILE A 52 -1.85 0.07 5.72
CA ILE A 52 -1.69 -1.34 5.37
C ILE A 52 -0.28 -1.76 5.74
N ASN A 53 -0.12 -3.05 6.06
CA ASN A 53 1.20 -3.52 6.45
C ASN A 53 2.12 -3.62 5.24
N GLU A 54 3.41 -3.80 5.51
CA GLU A 54 4.41 -3.79 4.45
C GLU A 54 4.19 -4.90 3.41
N TRP A 55 3.68 -6.03 3.82
CA TRP A 55 3.44 -7.10 2.87
C TRP A 55 2.31 -6.78 1.91
N ALA A 56 1.24 -6.20 2.43
CA ALA A 56 0.13 -5.78 1.58
C ALA A 56 0.58 -4.65 0.67
N ALA A 57 1.37 -3.72 1.21
CA ALA A 57 1.87 -2.60 0.42
C ALA A 57 2.70 -3.10 -0.76
N ASP A 58 3.59 -4.06 -0.50
CA ASP A 58 4.43 -4.62 -1.55
C ASP A 58 3.57 -5.29 -2.61
N ARG A 59 2.59 -6.06 -2.18
CA ARG A 59 1.73 -6.79 -3.10
C ARG A 59 0.95 -5.86 -4.01
N TYR A 60 0.40 -4.79 -3.46
CA TYR A 60 -0.34 -3.84 -4.26
C TYR A 60 0.57 -3.09 -5.23
N ALA A 61 1.77 -2.72 -4.78
CA ALA A 61 2.71 -2.03 -5.66
C ALA A 61 3.08 -2.90 -6.85
N VAL A 62 3.37 -4.17 -6.60
CA VAL A 62 3.75 -5.10 -7.65
C VAL A 62 2.63 -5.23 -8.68
N ARG A 63 1.39 -5.24 -8.25
CA ARG A 63 0.26 -5.33 -9.15
C ARG A 63 0.17 -4.15 -10.10
N LEU A 64 0.70 -3.01 -9.66
CA LEU A 64 0.72 -1.80 -10.49
C LEU A 64 2.00 -1.71 -11.31
N GLY A 65 2.87 -2.70 -11.18
CA GLY A 65 4.14 -2.70 -11.91
C GLY A 65 5.18 -1.80 -11.30
N LEU A 66 5.04 -1.49 -10.00
CA LEU A 66 5.93 -0.56 -9.34
C LEU A 66 6.63 -1.22 -8.15
N HIS A 67 7.77 -0.65 -7.77
CA HIS A 67 8.39 -1.03 -6.53
C HIS A 67 7.78 -0.16 -5.42
N PRO A 68 7.59 -0.71 -4.22
CA PRO A 68 6.96 0.08 -3.15
C PRO A 68 7.68 1.40 -2.85
N SER A 69 8.98 1.45 -3.04
CA SER A 69 9.72 2.69 -2.77
C SER A 69 9.34 3.81 -3.73
N GLU A 70 8.73 3.47 -4.85
CA GLU A 70 8.26 4.49 -5.80
C GLU A 70 6.97 5.13 -5.31
N ILE A 71 6.29 4.48 -4.39
CA ILE A 71 5.03 4.97 -3.84
C ILE A 71 5.26 5.59 -2.47
N TRP A 72 5.96 4.87 -1.62
CA TRP A 72 6.25 5.33 -0.26
C TRP A 72 7.73 5.61 -0.15
N THR A 73 8.08 6.88 -0.12
CA THR A 73 9.49 7.27 -0.19
C THR A 73 10.29 6.81 1.02
N ASP A 74 9.60 6.51 2.12
CA ASP A 74 10.28 6.03 3.31
C ASP A 74 10.35 4.49 3.37
N TRP A 75 10.16 3.83 2.24
CA TRP A 75 10.11 2.37 2.21
C TRP A 75 11.35 1.71 2.82
N PHE A 76 12.51 2.26 2.50
CA PHE A 76 13.75 1.69 3.00
C PHE A 76 14.20 2.24 4.36
N ASP A 77 13.45 3.16 4.92
CA ASP A 77 13.80 3.70 6.22
C ASP A 77 13.54 2.64 7.29
N ILE A 78 14.41 2.59 8.26
CA ILE A 78 14.31 1.58 9.31
C ILE A 78 13.89 2.20 10.62
#